data_7213187444be407dc93f1e528ddf0f5d
#
_entry.id   7213187444be407dc93f1e528ddf0f5d
#
_cell.length_a   1.000
_cell.length_b   1.000
_cell.length_c   1.000
_cell.angle_alpha   90.00
_cell.angle_beta   90.00
_cell.angle_gamma   90.00
#
_symmetry.space_group_name_H-M   'P 1'
#
loop_
_entity.id
_entity.type
_entity.pdbx_description
1 polymer ?
#
loop_
_entity_poly.entity_id
_entity_poly.type
_entity_poly.pdbx_seq_one_letter_code
_entity_poly.pdbx_strand_id
1 'polypeptide(L)'
;MKIKFQKYQGTGNDFVLIDNRSKVFPKDNTTFISQLCDRRFGIGCDGLILLENSEISDFKMCYYNADGKEGSLCGNGARCTVAFADFLKLIDNKTTFEASDGMHTAIIANEIIYLQMHDVNKIETFDKHSFLDTGSPHHVQMVEDLKTFDVFAIGKKIREGAPYNKTGTNVNFVEQISNNQFAIRTYERGVEDETLSCGTG
;
A
#
# COMPACT_ATOMS: atom_id res chain seq x y z
N MET A 1 -22.72 -18.43 3.14
CA MET A 1 -22.79 -16.98 3.37
C MET A 1 -22.61 -16.27 2.04
N LYS A 2 -23.34 -15.19 1.74
CA LYS A 2 -23.16 -14.40 0.52
C LYS A 2 -22.54 -13.05 0.89
N ILE A 3 -21.33 -12.79 0.42
CA ILE A 3 -20.58 -11.54 0.68
C ILE A 3 -20.54 -10.76 -0.64
N LYS A 4 -20.93 -9.49 -0.60
CA LYS A 4 -20.77 -8.57 -1.74
C LYS A 4 -19.38 -7.94 -1.65
N PHE A 5 -18.72 -7.80 -2.79
CA PHE A 5 -17.44 -7.13 -2.90
C PHE A 5 -17.39 -6.24 -4.13
N GLN A 6 -16.44 -5.33 -4.14
CA GLN A 6 -16.03 -4.54 -5.30
C GLN A 6 -14.56 -4.82 -5.61
N LYS A 7 -14.18 -4.68 -6.87
CA LYS A 7 -12.81 -4.82 -7.33
C LYS A 7 -12.30 -3.43 -7.73
N TYR A 8 -11.22 -2.99 -7.09
CA TYR A 8 -10.54 -1.72 -7.39
C TYR A 8 -9.08 -1.97 -7.70
N GLN A 9 -8.46 -1.01 -8.35
CA GLN A 9 -7.01 -0.98 -8.57
C GLN A 9 -6.48 0.45 -8.50
N GLY A 10 -5.28 0.61 -7.96
CA GLY A 10 -4.50 1.83 -8.01
C GLY A 10 -3.15 1.51 -8.64
N THR A 11 -2.87 2.06 -9.83
CA THR A 11 -1.61 1.84 -10.57
C THR A 11 -1.27 0.36 -10.81
N GLY A 12 -2.29 -0.48 -11.06
CA GLY A 12 -2.14 -1.92 -11.28
C GLY A 12 -2.11 -2.78 -10.02
N ASN A 13 -2.00 -2.18 -8.85
CA ASN A 13 -2.13 -2.86 -7.55
C ASN A 13 -3.62 -3.03 -7.23
N ASP A 14 -4.11 -4.27 -7.21
CA ASP A 14 -5.54 -4.56 -7.22
C ASP A 14 -6.05 -5.14 -5.89
N PHE A 15 -7.26 -4.73 -5.52
CA PHE A 15 -7.85 -5.05 -4.23
C PHE A 15 -9.27 -5.57 -4.36
N VAL A 16 -9.63 -6.48 -3.46
CA VAL A 16 -11.03 -6.82 -3.15
C VAL A 16 -11.46 -5.95 -1.97
N LEU A 17 -12.49 -5.11 -2.17
CA LEU A 17 -13.05 -4.24 -1.14
C LEU A 17 -14.42 -4.72 -0.70
N ILE A 18 -14.63 -4.75 0.61
CA ILE A 18 -15.86 -5.24 1.24
C ILE A 18 -16.36 -4.21 2.24
N ASP A 19 -17.64 -3.82 2.12
CA ASP A 19 -18.35 -3.07 3.16
C ASP A 19 -18.64 -4.01 4.33
N ASN A 20 -17.81 -3.93 5.37
CA ASN A 20 -17.92 -4.74 6.58
C ASN A 20 -18.46 -3.95 7.80
N ARG A 21 -19.18 -2.86 7.56
CA ARG A 21 -19.78 -2.08 8.66
C ARG A 21 -20.76 -2.89 9.50
N SER A 22 -21.37 -3.92 8.93
CA SER A 22 -22.22 -4.89 9.63
C SER A 22 -21.44 -6.02 10.32
N LYS A 23 -20.11 -6.04 10.24
CA LYS A 23 -19.20 -7.01 10.89
C LYS A 23 -19.52 -8.49 10.58
N VAL A 24 -19.90 -8.77 9.32
CA VAL A 24 -20.26 -10.14 8.88
C VAL A 24 -19.08 -10.91 8.27
N PHE A 25 -18.00 -10.23 7.91
CA PHE A 25 -16.82 -10.85 7.31
C PHE A 25 -15.94 -11.51 8.39
N PRO A 26 -15.50 -12.78 8.21
CA PRO A 26 -14.68 -13.49 9.18
C PRO A 26 -13.20 -13.06 9.08
N LYS A 27 -12.89 -11.85 9.52
CA LYS A 27 -11.60 -11.19 9.32
C LYS A 27 -10.41 -11.87 10.04
N ASP A 28 -10.67 -12.71 11.03
CA ASP A 28 -9.64 -13.47 11.74
C ASP A 28 -9.26 -14.79 11.03
N ASN A 29 -9.95 -15.12 9.94
CA ASN A 29 -9.68 -16.32 9.16
C ASN A 29 -8.68 -16.03 8.02
N THR A 30 -7.39 -16.05 8.35
CA THR A 30 -6.29 -15.77 7.41
C THR A 30 -6.31 -16.70 6.20
N THR A 31 -6.63 -17.99 6.40
CA THR A 31 -6.74 -18.97 5.32
C THR A 31 -7.84 -18.60 4.33
N PHE A 32 -9.00 -18.19 4.83
CA PHE A 32 -10.11 -17.76 3.96
C PHE A 32 -9.77 -16.50 3.18
N ILE A 33 -9.11 -15.51 3.82
CA ILE A 33 -8.67 -14.29 3.14
C ILE A 33 -7.65 -14.63 2.04
N SER A 34 -6.65 -15.48 2.35
CA SER A 34 -5.66 -15.90 1.35
C SER A 34 -6.30 -16.66 0.19
N GLN A 35 -7.29 -17.51 0.44
CA GLN A 35 -8.04 -18.19 -0.62
C GLN A 35 -8.81 -17.21 -1.50
N LEU A 36 -9.41 -16.15 -0.94
CA LEU A 36 -10.07 -15.10 -1.73
C LEU A 36 -9.09 -14.34 -2.62
N CYS A 37 -7.87 -14.12 -2.13
CA CYS A 37 -6.82 -13.42 -2.87
C CYS A 37 -6.17 -14.27 -3.96
N ASP A 38 -6.32 -15.61 -3.93
CA ASP A 38 -5.74 -16.49 -4.94
C ASP A 38 -6.28 -16.17 -6.34
N ARG A 39 -5.35 -15.94 -7.30
CA ARG A 39 -5.70 -15.51 -8.66
C ARG A 39 -6.30 -16.60 -9.54
N ARG A 40 -6.20 -17.87 -9.13
CA ARG A 40 -6.68 -19.03 -9.90
C ARG A 40 -7.94 -19.65 -9.30
N PHE A 41 -7.98 -19.73 -7.97
CA PHE A 41 -9.05 -20.43 -7.26
C PHE A 41 -9.94 -19.52 -6.41
N GLY A 42 -9.56 -18.24 -6.26
CA GLY A 42 -10.33 -17.21 -5.57
C GLY A 42 -10.84 -16.11 -6.50
N ILE A 43 -11.05 -14.92 -5.93
CA ILE A 43 -11.37 -13.72 -6.69
C ILE A 43 -10.11 -13.18 -7.39
N GLY A 44 -8.97 -13.34 -6.73
CA GLY A 44 -7.64 -12.89 -7.17
C GLY A 44 -7.41 -11.40 -6.91
N CYS A 45 -6.41 -11.07 -6.10
CA CYS A 45 -5.99 -9.70 -5.82
C CYS A 45 -4.66 -9.67 -5.07
N ASP A 46 -4.02 -8.50 -5.03
CA ASP A 46 -2.83 -8.26 -4.22
C ASP A 46 -3.17 -8.11 -2.74
N GLY A 47 -4.41 -7.74 -2.42
CA GLY A 47 -4.88 -7.65 -1.06
C GLY A 47 -6.39 -7.46 -0.93
N LEU A 48 -6.88 -7.69 0.29
CA LEU A 48 -8.27 -7.51 0.65
C LEU A 48 -8.40 -6.34 1.63
N ILE A 49 -9.41 -5.50 1.44
CA ILE A 49 -9.68 -4.37 2.30
C ILE A 49 -11.11 -4.45 2.82
N LEU A 50 -11.25 -4.33 4.13
CA LEU A 50 -12.55 -4.15 4.78
C LEU A 50 -12.72 -2.67 5.13
N LEU A 51 -13.88 -2.12 4.76
CA LEU A 51 -14.33 -0.83 5.23
C LEU A 51 -15.27 -1.07 6.41
N GLU A 52 -14.85 -0.63 7.60
CA GLU A 52 -15.59 -0.79 8.85
C GLU A 52 -16.02 0.57 9.42
N ASN A 53 -16.95 0.56 10.39
CA ASN A 53 -17.28 1.77 11.13
C ASN A 53 -16.12 2.20 12.02
N SER A 54 -15.93 3.52 12.18
CA SER A 54 -15.07 4.14 13.16
C SER A 54 -15.90 4.98 14.14
N GLU A 55 -15.42 5.14 15.36
CA GLU A 55 -16.03 6.04 16.36
C GLU A 55 -15.42 7.44 16.32
N ILE A 56 -14.27 7.60 15.65
CA ILE A 56 -13.46 8.82 15.64
C ILE A 56 -13.20 9.41 14.24
N SER A 57 -13.67 8.71 13.21
CA SER A 57 -13.51 9.12 11.81
C SER A 57 -14.67 8.67 10.95
N ASP A 58 -14.67 8.99 9.66
CA ASP A 58 -15.74 8.63 8.74
C ASP A 58 -15.84 7.12 8.54
N PHE A 59 -14.70 6.43 8.53
CA PHE A 59 -14.61 4.96 8.44
C PHE A 59 -13.23 4.46 8.92
N LYS A 60 -13.13 3.13 9.05
CA LYS A 60 -11.88 2.42 9.30
C LYS A 60 -11.52 1.52 8.13
N MET A 61 -10.28 1.59 7.69
CA MET A 61 -9.67 0.70 6.70
C MET A 61 -8.91 -0.42 7.41
N CYS A 62 -9.30 -1.67 7.17
CA CYS A 62 -8.56 -2.85 7.60
C CYS A 62 -7.99 -3.53 6.35
N TYR A 63 -6.67 -3.53 6.20
CA TYR A 63 -5.97 -4.07 5.04
C TYR A 63 -5.32 -5.41 5.35
N TYR A 64 -5.48 -6.36 4.43
CA TYR A 64 -4.89 -7.69 4.47
C TYR A 64 -4.09 -7.95 3.20
N ASN A 65 -2.87 -8.43 3.35
CA ASN A 65 -2.05 -8.92 2.25
C ASN A 65 -2.65 -10.20 1.65
N ALA A 66 -2.18 -10.60 0.46
CA ALA A 66 -2.64 -11.82 -0.20
C ALA A 66 -2.38 -13.12 0.61
N ASP A 67 -1.46 -13.10 1.58
CA ASP A 67 -1.23 -14.20 2.51
C ASP A 67 -2.28 -14.30 3.64
N GLY A 68 -3.22 -13.38 3.68
CA GLY A 68 -4.29 -13.29 4.66
C GLY A 68 -3.94 -12.58 5.96
N LYS A 69 -2.71 -12.11 6.12
CA LYS A 69 -2.29 -11.37 7.31
C LYS A 69 -2.57 -9.89 7.17
N GLU A 70 -2.87 -9.25 8.29
CA GLU A 70 -3.02 -7.80 8.35
C GLU A 70 -1.73 -7.11 7.89
N GLY A 71 -1.87 -6.14 7.00
CA GLY A 71 -0.79 -5.34 6.44
C GLY A 71 -0.67 -3.97 7.07
N SER A 72 0.47 -3.31 6.84
CA SER A 72 0.63 -1.88 7.08
C SER A 72 -0.18 -1.07 6.06
N LEU A 73 -0.26 0.26 6.23
CA LEU A 73 -0.89 1.11 5.23
C LEU A 73 -0.32 0.87 3.82
N CYS A 74 -1.21 0.64 2.89
CA CYS A 74 -0.93 0.66 1.46
C CYS A 74 -1.52 1.92 0.84
N GLY A 75 -0.69 2.84 0.33
CA GLY A 75 -1.16 4.10 -0.25
C GLY A 75 -2.09 3.91 -1.46
N ASN A 76 -1.87 2.87 -2.27
CA ASN A 76 -2.77 2.51 -3.37
C ASN A 76 -4.11 2.00 -2.83
N GLY A 77 -4.06 1.11 -1.83
CA GLY A 77 -5.25 0.59 -1.14
C GLY A 77 -6.06 1.67 -0.44
N ALA A 78 -5.40 2.63 0.21
CA ALA A 78 -6.06 3.77 0.85
C ALA A 78 -6.85 4.62 -0.16
N ARG A 79 -6.26 4.92 -1.32
CA ARG A 79 -6.97 5.64 -2.39
C ARG A 79 -8.16 4.83 -2.93
N CYS A 80 -8.01 3.53 -3.11
CA CYS A 80 -9.11 2.64 -3.49
C CYS A 80 -10.22 2.62 -2.44
N THR A 81 -9.86 2.66 -1.13
CA THR A 81 -10.83 2.68 -0.04
C THR A 81 -11.61 3.99 0.01
N VAL A 82 -10.94 5.12 -0.24
CA VAL A 82 -11.62 6.44 -0.36
C VAL A 82 -12.60 6.45 -1.53
N ALA A 83 -12.20 5.92 -2.70
CA ALA A 83 -13.11 5.78 -3.84
C ALA A 83 -14.31 4.86 -3.52
N PHE A 84 -14.08 3.80 -2.77
CA PHE A 84 -15.14 2.89 -2.34
C PHE A 84 -16.08 3.54 -1.32
N ALA A 85 -15.55 4.34 -0.37
CA ALA A 85 -16.36 5.11 0.57
C ALA A 85 -17.25 6.14 -0.13
N ASP A 86 -16.73 6.83 -1.17
CA ASP A 86 -17.52 7.72 -2.02
C ASP A 86 -18.62 6.95 -2.80
N PHE A 87 -18.27 5.81 -3.39
CA PHE A 87 -19.24 4.93 -4.05
C PHE A 87 -20.39 4.51 -3.10
N LEU A 88 -20.07 4.24 -1.84
CA LEU A 88 -21.04 3.92 -0.79
C LEU A 88 -21.80 5.14 -0.25
N LYS A 89 -21.48 6.35 -0.71
CA LYS A 89 -22.07 7.61 -0.24
C LYS A 89 -21.85 7.86 1.26
N LEU A 90 -20.69 7.47 1.78
CA LEU A 90 -20.30 7.68 3.18
C LEU A 90 -19.60 9.01 3.40
N ILE A 91 -19.04 9.56 2.35
CA ILE A 91 -18.19 10.76 2.38
C ILE A 91 -18.63 11.69 1.24
N ASP A 92 -18.27 12.96 1.40
CA ASP A 92 -18.28 13.95 0.34
C ASP A 92 -16.88 14.07 -0.29
N ASN A 93 -16.45 15.30 -0.59
CA ASN A 93 -15.14 15.56 -1.24
C ASN A 93 -13.94 15.48 -0.31
N LYS A 94 -14.14 15.36 1.01
CA LYS A 94 -13.08 15.26 2.01
C LYS A 94 -13.45 14.21 3.05
N THR A 95 -12.46 13.45 3.48
CA THR A 95 -12.65 12.41 4.48
C THR A 95 -11.47 12.29 5.43
N THR A 96 -11.75 11.80 6.63
CA THR A 96 -10.75 11.29 7.57
C THR A 96 -11.06 9.83 7.85
N PHE A 97 -10.04 8.99 7.94
CA PHE A 97 -10.22 7.57 8.21
C PHE A 97 -9.07 7.01 9.05
N GLU A 98 -9.39 5.94 9.79
CA GLU A 98 -8.37 5.16 10.50
C GLU A 98 -7.77 4.10 9.58
N ALA A 99 -6.46 3.87 9.69
CA ALA A 99 -5.75 2.70 9.20
C ALA A 99 -4.86 2.10 10.30
N SER A 100 -4.12 1.05 9.99
CA SER A 100 -3.28 0.36 10.99
C SER A 100 -2.16 1.22 11.59
N ASP A 101 -1.74 2.27 10.89
CA ASP A 101 -0.68 3.21 11.28
C ASP A 101 -1.21 4.55 11.83
N GLY A 102 -2.53 4.73 11.93
CA GLY A 102 -3.16 5.91 12.51
C GLY A 102 -4.21 6.57 11.63
N MET A 103 -4.37 7.87 11.82
CA MET A 103 -5.38 8.69 11.14
C MET A 103 -4.85 9.25 9.83
N HIS A 104 -5.68 9.19 8.80
CA HIS A 104 -5.40 9.74 7.48
C HIS A 104 -6.47 10.70 7.02
N THR A 105 -6.09 11.61 6.16
CA THR A 105 -7.00 12.54 5.48
C THR A 105 -6.87 12.37 3.97
N ALA A 106 -7.99 12.41 3.26
CA ALA A 106 -7.98 12.43 1.81
C ALA A 106 -8.99 13.46 1.27
N ILE A 107 -8.72 13.92 0.05
CA ILE A 107 -9.58 14.84 -0.71
C ILE A 107 -9.82 14.24 -2.08
N ILE A 108 -11.07 14.30 -2.55
CA ILE A 108 -11.45 13.95 -3.91
C ILE A 108 -11.65 15.27 -4.69
N ALA A 109 -10.86 15.47 -5.73
CA ALA A 109 -10.99 16.63 -6.60
C ALA A 109 -10.72 16.23 -8.04
N ASN A 110 -11.64 16.59 -8.97
CA ASN A 110 -11.52 16.25 -10.40
C ASN A 110 -11.28 14.75 -10.65
N GLU A 111 -12.00 13.89 -9.95
CA GLU A 111 -11.88 12.41 -10.02
C GLU A 111 -10.51 11.86 -9.53
N ILE A 112 -9.67 12.73 -8.96
CA ILE A 112 -8.37 12.34 -8.40
C ILE A 112 -8.48 12.32 -6.87
N ILE A 113 -7.89 11.29 -6.25
CA ILE A 113 -7.83 11.14 -4.81
C ILE A 113 -6.45 11.59 -4.32
N TYR A 114 -6.43 12.64 -3.53
CA TYR A 114 -5.27 13.16 -2.85
C TYR A 114 -5.23 12.61 -1.44
N LEU A 115 -4.31 11.73 -1.17
CA LEU A 115 -4.07 11.15 0.15
C LEU A 115 -2.98 11.95 0.85
N GLN A 116 -3.27 12.45 2.05
CA GLN A 116 -2.24 13.06 2.90
C GLN A 116 -1.35 11.96 3.47
N MET A 117 -0.07 12.06 3.22
CA MET A 117 0.95 11.19 3.81
C MET A 117 1.48 11.81 5.10
N HIS A 118 2.04 10.98 5.99
CA HIS A 118 2.70 11.47 7.20
C HIS A 118 3.97 12.26 6.88
N ASP A 119 4.27 13.26 7.72
CA ASP A 119 5.52 13.97 7.63
C ASP A 119 6.70 13.08 7.98
N VAL A 120 7.76 13.17 7.19
CA VAL A 120 9.01 12.45 7.46
C VAL A 120 9.89 13.31 8.36
N ASN A 121 10.01 12.90 9.64
CA ASN A 121 10.76 13.67 10.63
C ASN A 121 12.26 13.34 10.65
N LYS A 122 12.67 12.22 10.07
CA LYS A 122 14.06 11.76 10.09
C LYS A 122 14.42 11.09 8.76
N ILE A 123 15.55 11.53 8.21
CA ILE A 123 16.20 10.86 7.08
C ILE A 123 17.60 10.47 7.55
N GLU A 124 17.92 9.19 7.48
CA GLU A 124 19.25 8.66 7.75
C GLU A 124 20.01 8.55 6.44
N THR A 125 21.12 9.25 6.31
CA THR A 125 21.93 9.27 5.09
C THR A 125 23.21 8.48 5.30
N PHE A 126 23.48 7.55 4.38
CA PHE A 126 24.67 6.71 4.31
C PHE A 126 25.43 6.99 3.00
N ASP A 127 26.59 6.42 2.82
CA ASP A 127 27.42 6.67 1.63
C ASP A 127 26.73 6.38 0.29
N LYS A 128 25.87 5.35 0.24
CA LYS A 128 25.25 4.87 -1.01
C LYS A 128 23.72 4.92 -1.01
N HIS A 129 23.11 5.23 0.10
CA HIS A 129 21.65 5.24 0.22
C HIS A 129 21.20 6.15 1.36
N SER A 130 19.92 6.45 1.34
CA SER A 130 19.20 7.03 2.48
C SER A 130 18.15 6.07 2.99
N PHE A 131 17.80 6.19 4.26
CA PHE A 131 16.70 5.44 4.88
C PHE A 131 15.73 6.40 5.55
N LEU A 132 14.44 6.17 5.35
CA LEU A 132 13.37 6.96 5.95
C LEU A 132 12.11 6.10 6.13
N ASP A 133 11.20 6.57 6.98
CA ASP A 133 9.90 5.96 7.20
C ASP A 133 8.78 6.94 6.84
N THR A 134 7.92 6.54 5.91
CA THR A 134 6.76 7.31 5.44
C THR A 134 5.43 6.72 5.94
N GLY A 135 5.45 5.92 7.02
CA GLY A 135 4.43 4.97 7.45
C GLY A 135 4.78 3.54 7.00
N SER A 136 5.83 3.41 6.20
CA SER A 136 6.50 2.17 5.83
C SER A 136 8.00 2.46 5.66
N PRO A 137 8.91 1.52 6.00
CA PRO A 137 10.34 1.75 5.87
C PRO A 137 10.79 1.71 4.41
N HIS A 138 11.63 2.66 4.03
CA HIS A 138 12.17 2.82 2.68
C HIS A 138 13.68 2.98 2.67
N HIS A 139 14.37 2.10 1.93
CA HIS A 139 15.73 2.28 1.47
C HIS A 139 15.69 2.99 0.11
N VAL A 140 16.38 4.11 -0.03
CA VAL A 140 16.41 4.91 -1.26
C VAL A 140 17.84 5.00 -1.75
N GLN A 141 18.11 4.48 -2.95
CA GLN A 141 19.41 4.45 -3.56
C GLN A 141 19.37 5.13 -4.94
N MET A 142 20.28 6.11 -5.14
CA MET A 142 20.49 6.70 -6.47
C MET A 142 21.25 5.72 -7.34
N VAL A 143 20.81 5.56 -8.58
CA VAL A 143 21.41 4.69 -9.59
C VAL A 143 21.47 5.39 -10.93
N GLU A 144 22.31 4.88 -11.81
CA GLU A 144 22.37 5.23 -13.23
C GLU A 144 21.66 4.13 -14.04
N ASP A 145 21.16 4.46 -15.23
CA ASP A 145 20.51 3.52 -16.15
C ASP A 145 19.38 2.68 -15.52
N LEU A 146 18.51 3.34 -14.76
CA LEU A 146 17.41 2.71 -14.03
C LEU A 146 16.55 1.81 -14.92
N LYS A 147 16.41 2.14 -16.20
CA LYS A 147 15.62 1.36 -17.16
C LYS A 147 16.10 -0.08 -17.29
N THR A 148 17.42 -0.31 -17.25
CA THR A 148 18.05 -1.63 -17.39
C THR A 148 18.50 -2.23 -16.07
N PHE A 149 18.30 -1.50 -14.96
CA PHE A 149 18.72 -1.90 -13.62
C PHE A 149 17.98 -3.15 -13.14
N ASP A 150 18.70 -4.10 -12.56
CA ASP A 150 18.11 -5.34 -12.02
C ASP A 150 17.51 -5.09 -10.63
N VAL A 151 16.30 -4.48 -10.63
CA VAL A 151 15.56 -4.14 -9.42
C VAL A 151 15.25 -5.37 -8.60
N PHE A 152 14.87 -6.49 -9.24
CA PHE A 152 14.48 -7.70 -8.55
C PHE A 152 15.66 -8.30 -7.76
N ALA A 153 16.76 -8.63 -8.41
CA ALA A 153 17.86 -9.30 -7.77
C ALA A 153 18.55 -8.44 -6.70
N ILE A 154 18.77 -7.14 -7.01
CA ILE A 154 19.45 -6.22 -6.11
C ILE A 154 18.50 -5.81 -4.97
N GLY A 155 17.24 -5.52 -5.26
CA GLY A 155 16.22 -5.18 -4.27
C GLY A 155 16.01 -6.30 -3.26
N LYS A 156 15.86 -7.53 -3.72
CA LYS A 156 15.76 -8.72 -2.87
C LYS A 156 16.96 -8.87 -1.94
N LYS A 157 18.17 -8.73 -2.48
CA LYS A 157 19.40 -8.83 -1.70
C LYS A 157 19.47 -7.78 -0.59
N ILE A 158 19.07 -6.53 -0.87
CA ILE A 158 19.04 -5.45 0.11
C ILE A 158 17.95 -5.71 1.15
N ARG A 159 16.74 -6.04 0.70
CA ARG A 159 15.57 -6.27 1.57
C ARG A 159 15.82 -7.40 2.57
N GLU A 160 16.47 -8.48 2.17
CA GLU A 160 16.75 -9.66 3.01
C GLU A 160 18.06 -9.55 3.80
N GLY A 161 18.95 -8.64 3.39
CA GLY A 161 20.27 -8.46 3.98
C GLY A 161 20.29 -7.55 5.20
N ALA A 162 21.48 -7.44 5.83
CA ALA A 162 21.72 -6.46 6.88
C ALA A 162 21.66 -5.03 6.30
N PRO A 163 21.13 -4.04 7.04
CA PRO A 163 20.67 -4.12 8.43
C PRO A 163 19.20 -4.61 8.58
N TYR A 164 18.46 -4.76 7.49
CA TYR A 164 17.00 -4.95 7.48
C TYR A 164 16.57 -6.36 7.90
N ASN A 165 17.29 -7.38 7.42
CA ASN A 165 17.05 -8.78 7.79
C ASN A 165 15.56 -9.20 7.74
N LYS A 166 15.02 -9.71 8.87
CA LYS A 166 13.64 -10.21 8.96
C LYS A 166 12.58 -9.12 8.88
N THR A 167 12.85 -7.91 9.36
CA THR A 167 11.88 -6.81 9.31
C THR A 167 11.71 -6.29 7.89
N GLY A 168 12.79 -6.32 7.11
CA GLY A 168 12.81 -5.89 5.72
C GLY A 168 12.52 -4.40 5.53
N THR A 169 12.64 -3.96 4.29
CA THR A 169 12.34 -2.58 3.86
C THR A 169 11.87 -2.60 2.41
N ASN A 170 11.11 -1.59 1.99
CA ASN A 170 10.93 -1.30 0.57
C ASN A 170 12.25 -0.75 0.03
N VAL A 171 12.65 -1.18 -1.16
CA VAL A 171 13.91 -0.74 -1.78
C VAL A 171 13.60 0.04 -3.03
N ASN A 172 13.91 1.33 -3.00
CA ASN A 172 13.65 2.27 -4.08
C ASN A 172 14.96 2.60 -4.79
N PHE A 173 15.01 2.34 -6.08
CA PHE A 173 16.09 2.78 -6.96
C PHE A 173 15.62 4.00 -7.73
N VAL A 174 16.39 5.08 -7.66
CA VAL A 174 16.01 6.39 -8.16
C VAL A 174 17.07 6.88 -9.15
N GLU A 175 16.62 7.35 -10.30
CA GLU A 175 17.46 8.03 -11.28
C GLU A 175 17.00 9.47 -11.43
N GLN A 176 17.92 10.40 -11.37
CA GLN A 176 17.62 11.80 -11.66
C GLN A 176 17.63 12.06 -13.17
N ILE A 177 16.47 12.33 -13.74
CA ILE A 177 16.31 12.59 -15.17
C ILE A 177 16.63 14.05 -15.51
N SER A 178 16.27 14.97 -14.64
CA SER A 178 16.57 16.40 -14.75
C SER A 178 16.57 17.04 -13.36
N ASN A 179 16.79 18.35 -13.28
CA ASN A 179 16.87 19.06 -11.99
C ASN A 179 15.66 18.80 -11.07
N ASN A 180 14.46 18.61 -11.64
CA ASN A 180 13.22 18.44 -10.87
C ASN A 180 12.43 17.19 -11.30
N GLN A 181 13.05 16.25 -12.01
CA GLN A 181 12.41 15.00 -12.42
C GLN A 181 13.25 13.80 -12.01
N PHE A 182 12.58 12.86 -11.41
CA PHE A 182 13.16 11.58 -10.99
C PHE A 182 12.34 10.43 -11.54
N ALA A 183 12.99 9.35 -11.91
CA ALA A 183 12.37 8.06 -12.16
C ALA A 183 12.62 7.17 -10.95
N ILE A 184 11.66 6.33 -10.62
CA ILE A 184 11.75 5.40 -9.49
C ILE A 184 11.26 4.02 -9.91
N ARG A 185 11.94 2.98 -9.43
CA ARG A 185 11.49 1.59 -9.49
C ARG A 185 11.69 0.98 -8.10
N THR A 186 10.71 0.21 -7.63
CA THR A 186 10.67 -0.26 -6.25
C THR A 186 10.51 -1.77 -6.16
N TYR A 187 11.39 -2.41 -5.37
CA TYR A 187 11.18 -3.75 -4.84
C TYR A 187 10.41 -3.64 -3.53
N GLU A 188 9.19 -4.14 -3.48
CA GLU A 188 8.26 -3.89 -2.37
C GLU A 188 8.26 -5.02 -1.34
N ARG A 189 8.46 -4.65 -0.09
CA ARG A 189 8.36 -5.54 1.07
C ARG A 189 6.92 -6.04 1.23
N GLY A 190 6.75 -7.35 1.35
CA GLY A 190 5.44 -8.00 1.49
C GLY A 190 4.87 -8.48 0.16
N VAL A 191 5.25 -7.85 -0.96
CA VAL A 191 5.02 -8.38 -2.31
C VAL A 191 6.19 -9.26 -2.73
N GLU A 192 7.41 -8.90 -2.30
CA GLU A 192 8.68 -9.57 -2.57
C GLU A 192 8.99 -9.64 -4.08
N ASP A 193 8.62 -8.58 -4.77
CA ASP A 193 8.85 -8.40 -6.21
C ASP A 193 8.91 -6.91 -6.55
N GLU A 194 9.30 -6.59 -7.79
CA GLU A 194 9.16 -5.25 -8.33
C GLU A 194 7.69 -4.93 -8.57
N THR A 195 7.21 -3.80 -8.05
CA THR A 195 5.84 -3.34 -8.24
C THR A 195 5.74 -2.20 -9.26
N LEU A 196 4.57 -2.06 -9.88
CA LEU A 196 4.29 -0.96 -10.82
C LEU A 196 4.35 0.41 -10.14
N SER A 197 4.08 0.48 -8.84
CA SER A 197 4.18 1.69 -8.05
C SER A 197 4.04 1.36 -6.56
N CYS A 198 4.89 1.96 -5.74
CA CYS A 198 4.78 1.95 -4.29
C CYS A 198 4.15 3.27 -3.84
N GLY A 199 2.96 3.22 -3.24
CA GLY A 199 2.18 4.41 -2.89
C GLY A 199 2.72 5.19 -1.70
N THR A 200 3.68 4.64 -0.95
CA THR A 200 4.36 5.25 0.20
C THR A 200 5.81 5.68 -0.10
N GLY A 201 6.34 5.23 -1.23
CA GLY A 201 7.73 5.50 -1.67
C GLY A 201 7.90 6.74 -2.54
#